data_3be12de0bad2dba60e0502b9d23f83a3
#
_entry.id   3be12de0bad2dba60e0502b9d23f83a3
#
_cell.length_a   1.000
_cell.length_b   1.000
_cell.length_c   1.000
_cell.angle_alpha   90.00
_cell.angle_beta   90.00
_cell.angle_gamma   90.00
#
_symmetry.space_group_name_H-M   'P 1'
#
loop_
_entity.id
_entity.type
_entity.pdbx_description
1 polymer ?
#
loop_
_entity_poly.entity_id
_entity_poly.type
_entity_poly.pdbx_seq_one_letter_code
_entity_poly.pdbx_strand_id
1 'polypeptide(L)'
;MRVVSLVPSLTLTLAELGLEASQLVGRTPWCIHPESFVQDVQIIGGTKTPNIKKIRTLNPDLVILDREENPKEFYDELVALGIQTYVSTVEHPRDVPEMLIELGRLLNLESKAIEIAEAIRNELEMNVDSGSVVLPMIWHEPLMAVAPTKYAGALLECCGFKVPDLDPEGNGYPVVTPEAIQSHNVEGLLLSSEPHEFSKQEGEAICDAVESLGGKRPWTRCVDGEALTWFGTHTLHGLRTFTALCKDLKTANE
;
A
#
# COMPACT_ATOMS: atom_id res chain seq x y z
N MET A 1 -15.95 -1.38 -22.09
CA MET A 1 -14.47 -1.47 -21.94
C MET A 1 -14.13 -2.77 -21.23
N ARG A 2 -13.13 -3.50 -21.66
CA ARG A 2 -12.64 -4.77 -21.08
C ARG A 2 -11.33 -4.47 -20.36
N VAL A 3 -11.31 -4.63 -19.04
CA VAL A 3 -10.19 -4.23 -18.18
C VAL A 3 -9.51 -5.46 -17.59
N VAL A 4 -8.19 -5.48 -17.59
CA VAL A 4 -7.37 -6.41 -16.81
C VAL A 4 -6.67 -5.61 -15.70
N SER A 5 -6.71 -6.08 -14.46
CA SER A 5 -6.00 -5.45 -13.35
C SER A 5 -4.94 -6.39 -12.78
N LEU A 6 -3.71 -5.88 -12.66
CA LEU A 6 -2.57 -6.62 -12.13
C LEU A 6 -2.18 -6.20 -10.71
N VAL A 7 -2.98 -5.32 -10.09
CA VAL A 7 -2.68 -4.72 -8.79
C VAL A 7 -3.88 -4.86 -7.87
N PRO A 8 -3.74 -5.50 -6.69
CA PRO A 8 -4.85 -5.72 -5.76
C PRO A 8 -5.57 -4.44 -5.33
N SER A 9 -4.84 -3.43 -4.87
CA SER A 9 -5.38 -2.15 -4.42
C SER A 9 -6.11 -1.39 -5.55
N LEU A 10 -5.60 -1.47 -6.79
CA LEU A 10 -6.26 -0.86 -7.95
C LEU A 10 -7.48 -1.69 -8.39
N THR A 11 -7.49 -3.02 -8.18
CA THR A 11 -8.69 -3.83 -8.43
C THR A 11 -9.83 -3.41 -7.49
N LEU A 12 -9.54 -3.21 -6.21
CA LEU A 12 -10.49 -2.66 -5.25
C LEU A 12 -10.94 -1.25 -5.68
N THR A 13 -9.99 -0.40 -6.08
CA THR A 13 -10.27 0.94 -6.58
C THR A 13 -11.25 0.93 -7.75
N LEU A 14 -11.08 0.04 -8.73
CA LEU A 14 -12.00 -0.11 -9.86
C LEU A 14 -13.43 -0.41 -9.41
N ALA A 15 -13.60 -1.33 -8.46
CA ALA A 15 -14.91 -1.69 -7.91
C ALA A 15 -15.56 -0.50 -7.20
N GLU A 16 -14.80 0.23 -6.37
CA GLU A 16 -15.30 1.36 -5.58
C GLU A 16 -15.57 2.61 -6.42
N LEU A 17 -14.88 2.77 -7.55
CA LEU A 17 -15.22 3.78 -8.55
C LEU A 17 -16.51 3.45 -9.31
N GLY A 18 -16.97 2.18 -9.26
CA GLY A 18 -18.21 1.74 -9.89
C GLY A 18 -18.02 1.07 -11.24
N LEU A 19 -16.85 0.51 -11.53
CA LEU A 19 -16.67 -0.34 -12.71
C LEU A 19 -17.59 -1.57 -12.59
N GLU A 20 -18.32 -1.88 -13.66
CA GLU A 20 -19.16 -3.07 -13.70
C GLU A 20 -18.31 -4.36 -13.64
N ALA A 21 -18.69 -5.34 -12.80
CA ALA A 21 -17.93 -6.59 -12.66
C ALA A 21 -17.70 -7.32 -14.00
N SER A 22 -18.65 -7.23 -14.92
CA SER A 22 -18.55 -7.80 -16.28
C SER A 22 -17.45 -7.16 -17.15
N GLN A 23 -16.96 -5.98 -16.76
CA GLN A 23 -15.89 -5.27 -17.46
C GLN A 23 -14.49 -5.71 -17.00
N LEU A 24 -14.36 -6.23 -15.76
CA LEU A 24 -13.10 -6.82 -15.28
C LEU A 24 -12.97 -8.23 -15.82
N VAL A 25 -12.10 -8.42 -16.80
CA VAL A 25 -11.97 -9.69 -17.52
C VAL A 25 -10.75 -10.52 -17.11
N GLY A 26 -9.82 -9.95 -16.36
CA GLY A 26 -8.65 -10.66 -15.85
C GLY A 26 -8.07 -9.98 -14.61
N ARG A 27 -7.55 -10.79 -13.69
CA ARG A 27 -6.97 -10.36 -12.42
C ARG A 27 -5.81 -11.24 -11.97
N THR A 28 -5.07 -10.80 -10.96
CA THR A 28 -4.12 -11.67 -10.23
C THR A 28 -4.84 -12.50 -9.15
N PRO A 29 -4.23 -13.56 -8.62
CA PRO A 29 -4.81 -14.31 -7.49
C PRO A 29 -4.93 -13.47 -6.21
N TRP A 30 -4.16 -12.39 -6.09
CA TRP A 30 -4.13 -11.49 -4.95
C TRP A 30 -5.20 -10.38 -5.01
N CYS A 31 -5.85 -10.18 -6.16
CA CYS A 31 -7.00 -9.30 -6.31
C CYS A 31 -8.24 -10.01 -5.75
N ILE A 32 -8.45 -9.94 -4.45
CA ILE A 32 -9.48 -10.70 -3.72
C ILE A 32 -10.66 -9.83 -3.27
N HIS A 33 -10.53 -8.51 -3.32
CA HIS A 33 -11.55 -7.57 -2.86
C HIS A 33 -12.14 -6.71 -4.00
N PRO A 34 -13.45 -6.39 -3.88
CA PRO A 34 -14.44 -7.14 -3.10
C PRO A 34 -14.75 -8.48 -3.77
N GLU A 35 -15.03 -9.52 -2.98
CA GLU A 35 -15.23 -10.89 -3.48
C GLU A 35 -16.27 -10.95 -4.60
N SER A 36 -17.41 -10.29 -4.44
CA SER A 36 -18.49 -10.24 -5.44
C SER A 36 -18.08 -9.64 -6.79
N PHE A 37 -17.02 -8.82 -6.81
CA PHE A 37 -16.50 -8.20 -8.03
C PHE A 37 -15.50 -9.09 -8.76
N VAL A 38 -14.77 -9.94 -8.01
CA VAL A 38 -13.62 -10.67 -8.54
C VAL A 38 -13.81 -12.19 -8.64
N GLN A 39 -14.79 -12.79 -7.95
CA GLN A 39 -14.94 -14.25 -7.81
C GLN A 39 -14.97 -15.00 -9.14
N ASP A 40 -15.64 -14.48 -10.17
CA ASP A 40 -15.81 -15.10 -11.47
C ASP A 40 -14.79 -14.64 -12.51
N VAL A 41 -13.84 -13.77 -12.12
CA VAL A 41 -12.86 -13.17 -13.03
C VAL A 41 -11.65 -14.09 -13.22
N GLN A 42 -11.23 -14.27 -14.45
CA GLN A 42 -10.12 -15.17 -14.82
C GLN A 42 -8.80 -14.72 -14.19
N ILE A 43 -8.10 -15.65 -13.52
CA ILE A 43 -6.73 -15.44 -13.02
C ILE A 43 -5.74 -15.55 -14.16
N ILE A 44 -4.96 -14.47 -14.38
CA ILE A 44 -4.03 -14.35 -15.52
C ILE A 44 -2.55 -14.40 -15.12
N GLY A 45 -2.24 -14.81 -13.91
CA GLY A 45 -0.89 -14.84 -13.34
C GLY A 45 -0.73 -13.94 -12.14
N GLY A 46 0.43 -13.96 -11.49
CA GLY A 46 0.74 -13.09 -10.35
C GLY A 46 1.18 -11.69 -10.76
N THR A 47 1.29 -10.76 -9.79
CA THR A 47 1.77 -9.38 -10.01
C THR A 47 3.16 -9.34 -10.64
N LYS A 48 4.08 -10.15 -10.13
CA LYS A 48 5.46 -10.24 -10.65
C LYS A 48 5.62 -11.21 -11.83
N THR A 49 4.62 -12.07 -12.08
CA THR A 49 4.66 -13.12 -13.12
C THR A 49 3.34 -13.20 -13.90
N PRO A 50 2.88 -12.07 -14.50
CA PRO A 50 1.66 -12.08 -15.30
C PRO A 50 1.84 -12.90 -16.57
N ASN A 51 0.75 -13.48 -17.09
CA ASN A 51 0.77 -14.32 -18.28
C ASN A 51 0.23 -13.57 -19.50
N ILE A 52 1.14 -13.07 -20.32
CA ILE A 52 0.80 -12.29 -21.52
C ILE A 52 -0.10 -13.04 -22.51
N LYS A 53 0.07 -14.37 -22.65
CA LYS A 53 -0.74 -15.17 -23.56
C LYS A 53 -2.19 -15.21 -23.12
N LYS A 54 -2.42 -15.39 -21.81
CA LYS A 54 -3.78 -15.34 -21.23
C LYS A 54 -4.38 -13.95 -21.40
N ILE A 55 -3.63 -12.88 -21.13
CA ILE A 55 -4.11 -11.51 -21.29
C ILE A 55 -4.52 -11.23 -22.73
N ARG A 56 -3.72 -11.63 -23.70
CA ARG A 56 -4.07 -11.49 -25.13
C ARG A 56 -5.36 -12.20 -25.51
N THR A 57 -5.61 -13.42 -24.99
CA THR A 57 -6.86 -14.14 -25.29
C THR A 57 -8.10 -13.47 -24.73
N LEU A 58 -7.95 -12.63 -23.70
CA LEU A 58 -9.02 -11.83 -23.14
C LEU A 58 -9.36 -10.61 -23.98
N ASN A 59 -8.51 -10.23 -24.94
CA ASN A 59 -8.67 -9.05 -25.76
C ASN A 59 -9.07 -7.81 -24.95
N PRO A 60 -8.24 -7.38 -23.97
CA PRO A 60 -8.54 -6.23 -23.13
C PRO A 60 -8.42 -4.93 -23.91
N ASP A 61 -9.28 -3.96 -23.57
CA ASP A 61 -9.14 -2.58 -24.01
C ASP A 61 -8.09 -1.83 -23.16
N LEU A 62 -7.92 -2.24 -21.89
CA LEU A 62 -7.02 -1.60 -20.93
C LEU A 62 -6.42 -2.63 -19.98
N VAL A 63 -5.10 -2.51 -19.73
CA VAL A 63 -4.40 -3.25 -18.66
C VAL A 63 -3.88 -2.25 -17.63
N ILE A 64 -4.24 -2.46 -16.36
CA ILE A 64 -3.85 -1.62 -15.23
C ILE A 64 -2.68 -2.26 -14.51
N LEU A 65 -1.63 -1.47 -14.34
CA LEU A 65 -0.35 -1.83 -13.73
C LEU A 65 0.06 -0.80 -12.67
N ASP A 66 1.05 -1.18 -11.89
CA ASP A 66 1.81 -0.27 -11.03
C ASP A 66 3.31 -0.43 -11.28
N ARG A 67 4.03 0.69 -11.21
CA ARG A 67 5.47 0.73 -11.50
C ARG A 67 6.30 -0.13 -10.56
N GLU A 68 5.92 -0.20 -9.28
CA GLU A 68 6.64 -0.97 -8.27
C GLU A 68 6.21 -2.43 -8.26
N GLU A 69 4.91 -2.68 -8.47
CA GLU A 69 4.33 -4.02 -8.39
C GLU A 69 4.61 -4.88 -9.62
N ASN A 70 4.65 -4.29 -10.82
CA ASN A 70 4.74 -5.06 -12.05
C ASN A 70 6.10 -4.91 -12.74
N PRO A 71 6.65 -5.98 -13.37
CA PRO A 71 7.91 -5.90 -14.09
C PRO A 71 7.83 -4.96 -15.30
N LYS A 72 8.86 -4.13 -15.48
CA LYS A 72 8.97 -3.20 -16.61
C LYS A 72 8.92 -3.94 -17.96
N GLU A 73 9.58 -5.08 -18.05
CA GLU A 73 9.64 -5.89 -19.27
C GLU A 73 8.23 -6.34 -19.71
N PHE A 74 7.35 -6.59 -18.76
CA PHE A 74 5.96 -6.95 -19.05
C PHE A 74 5.17 -5.76 -19.61
N TYR A 75 5.36 -4.56 -19.06
CA TYR A 75 4.81 -3.33 -19.64
C TYR A 75 5.28 -3.13 -21.08
N ASP A 76 6.60 -3.26 -21.32
CA ASP A 76 7.19 -3.09 -22.66
C ASP A 76 6.58 -4.09 -23.67
N GLU A 77 6.32 -5.33 -23.24
CA GLU A 77 5.66 -6.35 -24.08
C GLU A 77 4.21 -5.99 -24.40
N LEU A 78 3.43 -5.50 -23.44
CA LEU A 78 2.05 -5.03 -23.68
C LEU A 78 2.01 -3.89 -24.70
N VAL A 79 2.91 -2.91 -24.54
CA VAL A 79 3.03 -1.77 -25.48
C VAL A 79 3.40 -2.25 -26.87
N ALA A 80 4.36 -3.16 -27.00
CA ALA A 80 4.76 -3.74 -28.29
C ALA A 80 3.60 -4.49 -28.99
N LEU A 81 2.64 -5.02 -28.22
CA LEU A 81 1.44 -5.67 -28.72
C LEU A 81 0.31 -4.69 -29.04
N GLY A 82 0.49 -3.38 -28.81
CA GLY A 82 -0.52 -2.34 -29.04
C GLY A 82 -1.67 -2.37 -28.02
N ILE A 83 -1.47 -3.00 -26.86
CA ILE A 83 -2.46 -3.04 -25.80
C ILE A 83 -2.34 -1.74 -24.97
N GLN A 84 -3.45 -1.03 -24.79
CA GLN A 84 -3.45 0.16 -23.95
C GLN A 84 -3.17 -0.20 -22.49
N THR A 85 -2.28 0.55 -21.85
CA THR A 85 -1.89 0.37 -20.45
C THR A 85 -2.11 1.64 -19.65
N TYR A 86 -2.45 1.48 -18.38
CA TYR A 86 -2.36 2.50 -17.35
C TYR A 86 -1.36 2.03 -16.30
N VAL A 87 -0.38 2.85 -15.96
CA VAL A 87 0.66 2.53 -14.97
C VAL A 87 0.58 3.55 -13.84
N SER A 88 0.20 3.13 -12.65
CA SER A 88 0.28 3.99 -11.47
C SER A 88 1.74 4.16 -11.01
N THR A 89 2.02 5.30 -10.40
CA THR A 89 3.35 5.67 -9.89
C THR A 89 3.24 6.32 -8.51
N VAL A 90 2.28 5.86 -7.72
CA VAL A 90 1.99 6.41 -6.39
C VAL A 90 3.09 6.02 -5.42
N GLU A 91 3.78 7.01 -4.86
CA GLU A 91 4.76 6.85 -3.78
C GLU A 91 4.33 7.56 -2.50
N HIS A 92 3.36 8.49 -2.62
CA HIS A 92 2.89 9.28 -1.50
C HIS A 92 1.35 9.38 -1.50
N PRO A 93 0.65 9.41 -0.34
CA PRO A 93 -0.80 9.56 -0.30
C PRO A 93 -1.33 10.81 -1.02
N ARG A 94 -0.54 11.87 -1.11
CA ARG A 94 -0.90 13.10 -1.85
C ARG A 94 -0.97 12.92 -3.37
N ASP A 95 -0.41 11.83 -3.92
CA ASP A 95 -0.47 11.51 -5.35
C ASP A 95 -1.80 10.86 -5.72
N VAL A 96 -2.47 10.24 -4.73
CA VAL A 96 -3.66 9.42 -4.93
C VAL A 96 -4.87 10.20 -5.51
N PRO A 97 -5.19 11.42 -5.06
CA PRO A 97 -6.32 12.16 -5.62
C PRO A 97 -6.23 12.37 -7.14
N GLU A 98 -5.05 12.77 -7.64
CA GLU A 98 -4.81 12.96 -9.06
C GLU A 98 -4.87 11.63 -9.83
N MET A 99 -4.28 10.58 -9.29
CA MET A 99 -4.33 9.22 -9.84
C MET A 99 -5.78 8.73 -9.98
N LEU A 100 -6.62 8.94 -8.98
CA LEU A 100 -8.05 8.56 -9.02
C LEU A 100 -8.80 9.32 -10.10
N ILE A 101 -8.59 10.63 -10.24
CA ILE A 101 -9.25 11.47 -11.25
C ILE A 101 -8.83 11.03 -12.66
N GLU A 102 -7.54 10.76 -12.86
CA GLU A 102 -7.01 10.28 -14.14
C GLU A 102 -7.64 8.92 -14.52
N LEU A 103 -7.63 7.97 -13.58
CA LEU A 103 -8.22 6.65 -13.77
C LEU A 103 -9.74 6.75 -14.01
N GLY A 104 -10.42 7.62 -13.26
CA GLY A 104 -11.84 7.88 -13.42
C GLY A 104 -12.19 8.41 -14.81
N ARG A 105 -11.40 9.33 -15.37
CA ARG A 105 -11.56 9.85 -16.75
C ARG A 105 -11.38 8.74 -17.78
N LEU A 106 -10.34 7.93 -17.61
CA LEU A 106 -10.04 6.82 -18.52
C LEU A 106 -11.17 5.79 -18.59
N LEU A 107 -11.88 5.61 -17.48
CA LEU A 107 -12.97 4.62 -17.32
C LEU A 107 -14.37 5.22 -17.49
N ASN A 108 -14.52 6.54 -17.70
CA ASN A 108 -15.78 7.28 -17.67
C ASN A 108 -16.49 7.21 -16.30
N LEU A 109 -15.73 7.22 -15.21
CA LEU A 109 -16.18 7.16 -13.82
C LEU A 109 -15.73 8.42 -13.03
N GLU A 110 -15.56 9.55 -13.72
CA GLU A 110 -14.91 10.75 -13.20
C GLU A 110 -15.64 11.34 -11.98
N SER A 111 -16.98 11.35 -11.99
CA SER A 111 -17.74 11.94 -10.87
C SER A 111 -17.44 11.24 -9.54
N LYS A 112 -17.39 9.90 -9.53
CA LYS A 112 -17.09 9.13 -8.33
C LYS A 112 -15.62 9.26 -7.92
N ALA A 113 -14.72 9.32 -8.90
CA ALA A 113 -13.30 9.56 -8.66
C ALA A 113 -13.04 10.92 -7.99
N ILE A 114 -13.70 11.98 -8.44
CA ILE A 114 -13.60 13.32 -7.84
C ILE A 114 -14.12 13.30 -6.40
N GLU A 115 -15.29 12.69 -6.13
CA GLU A 115 -15.87 12.57 -4.79
C GLU A 115 -14.87 11.94 -3.80
N ILE A 116 -14.26 10.81 -4.19
CA ILE A 116 -13.31 10.09 -3.33
C ILE A 116 -11.99 10.88 -3.21
N ALA A 117 -11.50 11.46 -4.30
CA ALA A 117 -10.30 12.29 -4.30
C ALA A 117 -10.42 13.49 -3.34
N GLU A 118 -11.57 14.16 -3.32
CA GLU A 118 -11.84 15.26 -2.39
C GLU A 118 -11.91 14.78 -0.94
N ALA A 119 -12.51 13.60 -0.68
CA ALA A 119 -12.52 13.02 0.66
C ALA A 119 -11.10 12.71 1.16
N ILE A 120 -10.21 12.20 0.29
CA ILE A 120 -8.81 11.95 0.63
C ILE A 120 -8.06 13.27 0.88
N ARG A 121 -8.25 14.30 0.04
CA ARG A 121 -7.63 15.62 0.26
C ARG A 121 -8.02 16.21 1.62
N ASN A 122 -9.31 16.14 1.96
CA ASN A 122 -9.81 16.65 3.25
C ASN A 122 -9.18 15.89 4.43
N GLU A 123 -8.99 14.56 4.32
CA GLU A 123 -8.35 13.78 5.37
C GLU A 123 -6.86 14.11 5.51
N LEU A 124 -6.17 14.37 4.39
CA LEU A 124 -4.76 14.77 4.35
C LEU A 124 -4.49 16.18 4.94
N GLU A 125 -5.51 17.02 5.04
CA GLU A 125 -5.44 18.34 5.70
C GLU A 125 -5.60 18.24 7.22
N MET A 126 -5.99 17.07 7.75
CA MET A 126 -6.14 16.87 9.19
C MET A 126 -4.78 16.90 9.87
N ASN A 127 -4.56 17.90 10.71
CA ASN A 127 -3.28 18.09 11.39
C ASN A 127 -3.29 17.33 12.73
N VAL A 128 -2.69 16.16 12.74
CA VAL A 128 -2.46 15.35 13.95
C VAL A 128 -0.96 15.17 14.11
N ASP A 129 -0.44 15.31 15.31
CA ASP A 129 0.97 15.05 15.62
C ASP A 129 1.04 14.36 16.98
N SER A 130 1.46 13.09 17.00
CA SER A 130 1.78 12.37 18.23
C SER A 130 3.24 12.57 18.63
N GLY A 131 4.08 12.99 17.67
CA GLY A 131 5.52 13.01 17.81
C GLY A 131 6.18 11.63 17.91
N SER A 132 5.40 10.55 17.94
CA SER A 132 5.92 9.18 18.11
C SER A 132 6.71 8.72 16.91
N VAL A 133 7.90 8.19 17.17
CA VAL A 133 8.77 7.58 16.14
C VAL A 133 8.41 6.11 15.98
N VAL A 134 7.96 5.73 14.79
CA VAL A 134 7.50 4.36 14.51
C VAL A 134 8.16 3.76 13.28
N LEU A 135 8.27 2.43 13.24
CA LEU A 135 8.68 1.68 12.05
C LEU A 135 7.53 0.78 11.56
N PRO A 136 7.08 0.93 10.32
CA PRO A 136 6.18 -0.03 9.67
C PRO A 136 6.97 -1.25 9.22
N MET A 137 6.78 -2.38 9.94
CA MET A 137 7.46 -3.64 9.68
C MET A 137 6.67 -4.47 8.69
N ILE A 138 7.33 -4.96 7.61
CA ILE A 138 6.66 -5.66 6.50
C ILE A 138 7.21 -7.06 6.23
N TRP A 139 8.43 -7.38 6.67
CA TRP A 139 9.08 -8.65 6.41
C TRP A 139 9.95 -9.11 7.59
N HIS A 140 9.99 -10.42 7.84
CA HIS A 140 10.64 -10.97 9.04
C HIS A 140 12.04 -11.55 8.80
N GLU A 141 12.32 -12.15 7.65
CA GLU A 141 13.63 -12.77 7.36
C GLU A 141 14.15 -12.38 5.95
N PRO A 142 15.07 -11.40 5.88
CA PRO A 142 15.56 -10.54 6.96
C PRO A 142 14.48 -9.60 7.46
N LEU A 143 14.62 -9.11 8.71
CA LEU A 143 13.69 -8.13 9.25
C LEU A 143 13.76 -6.82 8.45
N MET A 144 12.64 -6.36 7.89
CA MET A 144 12.59 -5.17 7.03
C MET A 144 11.43 -4.24 7.39
N ALA A 145 11.68 -2.94 7.22
CA ALA A 145 10.69 -1.88 7.38
C ALA A 145 10.45 -1.15 6.04
N VAL A 146 9.51 -0.21 6.06
CA VAL A 146 9.27 0.72 4.94
C VAL A 146 9.75 2.11 5.32
N ALA A 147 10.55 2.72 4.44
CA ALA A 147 11.07 4.07 4.61
C ALA A 147 9.97 5.14 4.37
N PRO A 148 10.15 6.38 4.87
CA PRO A 148 9.23 7.49 4.64
C PRO A 148 9.10 7.89 3.16
N THR A 149 10.07 7.52 2.33
CA THR A 149 10.06 7.75 0.87
C THR A 149 9.13 6.81 0.09
N LYS A 150 8.52 5.84 0.76
CA LYS A 150 7.54 4.90 0.20
C LYS A 150 6.15 5.16 0.75
N TYR A 151 5.15 4.70 0.00
CA TYR A 151 3.74 4.97 0.30
C TYR A 151 3.35 4.72 1.76
N ALA A 152 3.67 3.54 2.31
CA ALA A 152 3.29 3.18 3.68
C ALA A 152 3.95 4.08 4.74
N GLY A 153 5.24 4.40 4.59
CA GLY A 153 5.94 5.33 5.47
C GLY A 153 5.37 6.75 5.37
N ALA A 154 5.16 7.24 4.14
CA ALA A 154 4.54 8.54 3.88
C ALA A 154 3.09 8.63 4.42
N LEU A 155 2.33 7.53 4.34
CA LEU A 155 0.98 7.45 4.93
C LEU A 155 1.01 7.70 6.44
N LEU A 156 1.93 7.04 7.15
CA LEU A 156 2.08 7.22 8.59
C LEU A 156 2.50 8.64 8.94
N GLU A 157 3.38 9.26 8.16
CA GLU A 157 3.75 10.67 8.35
C GLU A 157 2.56 11.61 8.14
N CYS A 158 1.72 11.36 7.13
CA CYS A 158 0.47 12.10 6.95
C CYS A 158 -0.49 11.93 8.14
N CYS A 159 -0.41 10.82 8.86
CA CYS A 159 -1.23 10.54 10.05
C CYS A 159 -0.63 11.09 11.36
N GLY A 160 0.53 11.77 11.32
CA GLY A 160 1.15 12.42 12.47
C GLY A 160 2.20 11.60 13.21
N PHE A 161 2.66 10.50 12.64
CA PHE A 161 3.84 9.76 13.11
C PHE A 161 5.13 10.33 12.51
N LYS A 162 6.27 9.93 13.06
CA LYS A 162 7.60 10.13 12.47
C LYS A 162 8.15 8.77 12.06
N VAL A 163 8.52 8.64 10.79
CA VAL A 163 9.11 7.40 10.27
C VAL A 163 10.59 7.69 9.94
N PRO A 164 11.55 7.12 10.68
CA PRO A 164 12.96 7.36 10.41
C PRO A 164 13.39 6.65 9.11
N ASP A 165 14.20 7.31 8.32
CA ASP A 165 14.86 6.69 7.17
C ASP A 165 16.14 5.99 7.64
N LEU A 166 16.11 4.66 7.66
CA LEU A 166 17.22 3.83 8.14
C LEU A 166 18.28 3.58 7.06
N ASP A 167 17.97 3.84 5.79
CA ASP A 167 18.85 3.63 4.64
C ASP A 167 18.52 4.63 3.51
N PRO A 168 18.92 5.91 3.65
CA PRO A 168 18.56 6.97 2.70
C PRO A 168 19.06 6.75 1.26
N GLU A 169 20.12 5.96 1.08
CA GLU A 169 20.67 5.62 -0.23
C GLU A 169 20.08 4.30 -0.80
N GLY A 170 19.23 3.65 -0.04
CA GLY A 170 18.62 2.37 -0.39
C GLY A 170 17.38 2.48 -1.28
N ASN A 171 16.67 1.36 -1.37
CA ASN A 171 15.46 1.24 -2.21
C ASN A 171 14.15 1.57 -1.47
N GLY A 172 14.23 2.07 -0.24
CA GLY A 172 13.07 2.36 0.60
C GLY A 172 12.54 1.18 1.43
N TYR A 173 13.25 0.07 1.43
CA TYR A 173 12.93 -1.14 2.21
C TYR A 173 14.16 -1.59 3.02
N PRO A 174 14.54 -0.82 4.05
CA PRO A 174 15.75 -1.09 4.81
C PRO A 174 15.63 -2.39 5.62
N VAL A 175 16.77 -3.09 5.74
CA VAL A 175 16.95 -4.16 6.72
C VAL A 175 17.06 -3.52 8.09
N VAL A 176 16.29 -4.02 9.05
CA VAL A 176 16.20 -3.48 10.41
C VAL A 176 16.99 -4.34 11.37
N THR A 177 17.83 -3.70 12.20
CA THR A 177 18.52 -4.36 13.31
C THR A 177 18.10 -3.73 14.64
N PRO A 178 18.26 -4.44 15.77
CA PRO A 178 17.97 -3.88 17.10
C PRO A 178 18.78 -2.60 17.39
N GLU A 179 20.02 -2.51 16.89
CA GLU A 179 20.88 -1.32 17.01
C GLU A 179 20.32 -0.14 16.22
N ALA A 180 19.74 -0.39 15.01
CA ALA A 180 19.10 0.66 14.21
C ALA A 180 17.85 1.19 14.91
N ILE A 181 17.02 0.32 15.49
CA ILE A 181 15.85 0.70 16.29
C ILE A 181 16.27 1.61 17.46
N GLN A 182 17.30 1.20 18.20
CA GLN A 182 17.82 1.97 19.33
C GLN A 182 18.40 3.33 18.91
N SER A 183 19.26 3.36 17.88
CA SER A 183 19.97 4.57 17.46
C SER A 183 19.03 5.65 16.89
N HIS A 184 17.90 5.25 16.30
CA HIS A 184 16.88 6.15 15.78
C HIS A 184 15.78 6.47 16.80
N ASN A 185 15.92 6.04 18.07
CA ASN A 185 14.95 6.25 19.14
C ASN A 185 13.53 5.82 18.74
N VAL A 186 13.41 4.68 18.06
CA VAL A 186 12.12 4.14 17.66
C VAL A 186 11.31 3.77 18.89
N GLU A 187 10.12 4.32 19.00
CA GLU A 187 9.22 4.11 20.14
C GLU A 187 8.23 2.98 19.89
N GLY A 188 7.87 2.73 18.63
CA GLY A 188 6.87 1.76 18.27
C GLY A 188 7.16 0.98 16.99
N LEU A 189 6.74 -0.29 16.98
CA LEU A 189 6.79 -1.16 15.80
C LEU A 189 5.36 -1.48 15.37
N LEU A 190 5.01 -1.06 14.16
CA LEU A 190 3.75 -1.39 13.52
C LEU A 190 3.95 -2.67 12.71
N LEU A 191 3.41 -3.77 13.21
CA LEU A 191 3.59 -5.12 12.69
C LEU A 191 2.50 -5.41 11.66
N SER A 192 2.84 -5.32 10.38
CA SER A 192 1.89 -5.51 9.28
C SER A 192 1.37 -6.95 9.21
N SER A 193 0.13 -7.12 8.74
CA SER A 193 -0.44 -8.44 8.41
C SER A 193 -0.04 -8.92 7.02
N GLU A 194 0.60 -8.09 6.20
CA GLU A 194 1.09 -8.46 4.86
C GLU A 194 2.31 -7.61 4.43
N PRO A 195 3.14 -8.09 3.49
CA PRO A 195 3.13 -9.44 2.90
C PRO A 195 3.55 -10.55 3.87
N HIS A 196 4.15 -10.23 5.03
CA HIS A 196 4.38 -11.15 6.15
C HIS A 196 3.37 -10.85 7.26
N GLU A 197 2.62 -11.88 7.67
CA GLU A 197 1.69 -11.77 8.79
C GLU A 197 2.47 -11.87 10.11
N PHE A 198 2.84 -10.71 10.66
CA PHE A 198 3.54 -10.66 11.94
C PHE A 198 2.67 -11.12 13.09
N SER A 199 3.23 -11.99 13.93
CA SER A 199 2.66 -12.36 15.22
C SER A 199 3.10 -11.41 16.33
N LYS A 200 2.34 -11.35 17.42
CA LYS A 200 2.75 -10.64 18.64
C LYS A 200 4.06 -11.18 19.21
N GLN A 201 4.29 -12.50 19.10
CA GLN A 201 5.49 -13.15 19.61
C GLN A 201 6.76 -12.70 18.87
N GLU A 202 6.67 -12.52 17.54
CA GLU A 202 7.78 -11.96 16.75
C GLU A 202 8.07 -10.51 17.16
N GLY A 203 7.02 -9.71 17.37
CA GLY A 203 7.17 -8.35 17.90
C GLY A 203 7.85 -8.30 19.26
N GLU A 204 7.46 -9.16 20.19
CA GLU A 204 8.10 -9.27 21.52
C GLU A 204 9.57 -9.67 21.40
N ALA A 205 9.91 -10.62 20.53
CA ALA A 205 11.30 -11.04 20.32
C ALA A 205 12.18 -9.88 19.80
N ILE A 206 11.66 -9.03 18.92
CA ILE A 206 12.36 -7.82 18.45
C ILE A 206 12.58 -6.85 19.62
N CYS A 207 11.53 -6.62 20.44
CA CYS A 207 11.63 -5.74 21.61
C CYS A 207 12.64 -6.23 22.64
N ASP A 208 12.67 -7.55 22.92
CA ASP A 208 13.63 -8.18 23.83
C ASP A 208 15.07 -7.99 23.32
N ALA A 209 15.29 -8.10 22.02
CA ALA A 209 16.59 -7.86 21.42
C ALA A 209 17.05 -6.41 21.59
N VAL A 210 16.17 -5.42 21.40
CA VAL A 210 16.46 -3.99 21.64
C VAL A 210 16.78 -3.73 23.13
N GLU A 211 15.98 -4.28 24.03
CA GLU A 211 16.18 -4.11 25.47
C GLU A 211 17.49 -4.75 25.96
N SER A 212 17.90 -5.89 25.38
CA SER A 212 19.16 -6.55 25.68
C SER A 212 20.40 -5.71 25.35
N LEU A 213 20.27 -4.77 24.42
CA LEU A 213 21.30 -3.78 24.09
C LEU A 213 21.31 -2.56 25.03
N GLY A 214 20.43 -2.54 26.04
CA GLY A 214 20.24 -1.40 26.94
C GLY A 214 19.38 -0.28 26.35
N GLY A 215 18.69 -0.51 25.23
CA GLY A 215 17.75 0.42 24.63
C GLY A 215 16.42 0.46 25.39
N LYS A 216 15.64 1.53 25.15
CA LYS A 216 14.25 1.60 25.62
C LYS A 216 13.43 0.57 24.82
N ARG A 217 12.68 -0.29 25.52
CA ARG A 217 11.80 -1.27 24.87
C ARG A 217 10.72 -0.56 24.04
N PRO A 218 10.63 -0.81 22.72
CA PRO A 218 9.55 -0.27 21.91
C PRO A 218 8.21 -0.94 22.28
N TRP A 219 7.10 -0.21 22.06
CA TRP A 219 5.79 -0.86 22.03
C TRP A 219 5.56 -1.52 20.65
N THR A 220 4.65 -2.50 20.60
CA THR A 220 4.27 -3.18 19.35
C THR A 220 2.76 -3.10 19.13
N ARG A 221 2.37 -3.01 17.86
CA ARG A 221 0.97 -3.07 17.44
C ARG A 221 0.85 -3.85 16.14
N CYS A 222 0.09 -4.96 16.14
CA CYS A 222 -0.33 -5.59 14.88
C CYS A 222 -1.32 -4.67 14.18
N VAL A 223 -1.10 -4.43 12.89
CA VAL A 223 -1.90 -3.54 12.06
C VAL A 223 -2.34 -4.22 10.78
N ASP A 224 -3.45 -3.76 10.24
CA ASP A 224 -3.93 -4.18 8.93
C ASP A 224 -2.95 -3.72 7.84
N GLY A 225 -2.34 -4.69 7.14
CA GLY A 225 -1.38 -4.44 6.08
C GLY A 225 -2.02 -3.79 4.85
N GLU A 226 -3.27 -4.15 4.52
CA GLU A 226 -4.00 -3.50 3.41
C GLU A 226 -4.24 -2.02 3.72
N ALA A 227 -4.67 -1.68 4.93
CA ALA A 227 -4.83 -0.29 5.36
C ALA A 227 -3.50 0.48 5.32
N LEU A 228 -2.37 -0.19 5.54
CA LEU A 228 -1.03 0.41 5.54
C LEU A 228 -0.47 0.59 4.12
N THR A 229 -0.67 -0.37 3.22
CA THR A 229 0.08 -0.48 1.96
C THR A 229 -0.78 -0.25 0.71
N TRP A 230 -2.11 -0.42 0.78
CA TRP A 230 -2.98 -0.29 -0.38
C TRP A 230 -3.33 1.16 -0.67
N PHE A 231 -2.80 1.68 -1.77
CA PHE A 231 -3.17 2.98 -2.29
C PHE A 231 -4.43 2.91 -3.18
N GLY A 232 -4.89 4.07 -3.65
CA GLY A 232 -6.14 4.20 -4.39
C GLY A 232 -7.28 4.63 -3.47
N THR A 233 -8.47 4.12 -3.69
CA THR A 233 -9.64 4.45 -2.84
C THR A 233 -9.42 4.03 -1.38
N HIS A 234 -8.67 2.95 -1.16
CA HIS A 234 -8.35 2.44 0.18
C HIS A 234 -7.46 3.38 1.02
N THR A 235 -6.78 4.34 0.39
CA THR A 235 -6.03 5.42 1.07
C THR A 235 -6.88 6.13 2.13
N LEU A 236 -8.16 6.36 1.85
CA LEU A 236 -9.06 7.01 2.80
C LEU A 236 -9.23 6.19 4.09
N HIS A 237 -9.32 4.87 3.95
CA HIS A 237 -9.39 3.94 5.08
C HIS A 237 -8.08 3.94 5.88
N GLY A 238 -6.93 3.85 5.19
CA GLY A 238 -5.60 3.90 5.81
C GLY A 238 -5.38 5.18 6.61
N LEU A 239 -5.64 6.35 6.00
CA LEU A 239 -5.53 7.65 6.69
C LEU A 239 -6.36 7.70 7.96
N ARG A 240 -7.63 7.30 7.92
CA ARG A 240 -8.51 7.29 9.09
C ARG A 240 -8.05 6.35 10.18
N THR A 241 -7.64 5.13 9.79
CA THR A 241 -7.16 4.10 10.71
C THR A 241 -5.93 4.57 11.47
N PHE A 242 -4.92 5.07 10.78
CA PHE A 242 -3.66 5.46 11.42
C PHE A 242 -3.74 6.83 12.10
N THR A 243 -4.59 7.75 11.63
CA THR A 243 -4.89 8.98 12.35
C THR A 243 -5.58 8.70 13.69
N ALA A 244 -6.51 7.75 13.75
CA ALA A 244 -7.14 7.32 14.99
C ALA A 244 -6.10 6.71 15.94
N LEU A 245 -5.24 5.81 15.46
CA LEU A 245 -4.16 5.22 16.25
C LEU A 245 -3.21 6.30 16.81
N CYS A 246 -2.86 7.28 15.99
CA CYS A 246 -2.00 8.40 16.42
C CYS A 246 -2.63 9.21 17.56
N LYS A 247 -3.93 9.50 17.48
CA LYS A 247 -4.69 10.19 18.53
C LYS A 247 -4.75 9.39 19.84
N ASP A 248 -5.00 8.09 19.75
CA ASP A 248 -5.07 7.19 20.91
C ASP A 248 -3.74 7.15 21.66
N LEU A 249 -2.61 7.08 20.94
CA LEU A 249 -1.28 7.08 21.53
C LEU A 249 -0.93 8.42 22.18
N LYS A 250 -1.38 9.53 21.62
CA LYS A 250 -1.19 10.86 22.21
C LYS A 250 -1.91 10.98 23.55
N THR A 251 -3.19 10.58 23.60
CA THR A 251 -3.99 10.63 24.84
C THR A 251 -3.48 9.67 25.93
N ALA A 252 -2.82 8.57 25.56
CA ALA A 252 -2.24 7.63 26.53
C ALA A 252 -0.93 8.17 27.17
N ASN A 253 -0.29 9.14 26.55
CA ASN A 253 0.98 9.75 27.01
C ASN A 253 0.77 11.09 27.77
N GLU A 254 -0.44 11.65 27.76
CA GLU A 254 -0.87 12.81 28.55
C GLU A 254 -1.41 12.37 29.94
#